data_fe2a2eb68cbb8ff2f73e5c5dfc59f529
#
_entry.id   fe2a2eb68cbb8ff2f73e5c5dfc59f529
#
_cell.length_a   1.000
_cell.length_b   1.000
_cell.length_c   1.000
_cell.angle_alpha   90.00
_cell.angle_beta   90.00
_cell.angle_gamma   90.00
#
_symmetry.space_group_name_H-M   'P 1'
#
loop_
_entity.id
_entity.type
_entity.pdbx_description
1 polymer ?
#
loop_
_entity_poly.entity_id
_entity_poly.type
_entity_poly.pdbx_seq_one_letter_code
_entity_poly.pdbx_strand_id
1 'polypeptide(L)'
;MLKEYKSMTQEEMYTLVHEIYIEGCMENAREKYPDATDLTTAIQQEEDSFVCFLQDFFTLPENTYYVLEKDNMLVSAARLSKINDFYYLEALETPPKYRKKGYASELLNEMITHLHQQGSVDIRDCVSKTNTASLAAHKKCGFFIAEENSIHYPSNTVNNKTYGMRYFIR
;
A
#
# COMPACT_ATOMS: atom_id res chain seq x y z
N MET A 1 -9.15 7.71 12.01
CA MET A 1 -9.98 8.34 10.95
C MET A 1 -9.35 8.03 9.60
N LEU A 2 -10.13 7.50 8.67
CA LEU A 2 -9.68 7.30 7.29
C LEU A 2 -9.60 8.65 6.57
N LYS A 3 -8.50 8.91 5.90
CA LYS A 3 -8.33 10.01 4.95
C LYS A 3 -8.18 9.45 3.55
N GLU A 4 -8.86 10.07 2.60
CA GLU A 4 -8.77 9.78 1.17
C GLU A 4 -8.07 10.93 0.47
N TYR A 5 -7.04 10.61 -0.31
CA TYR A 5 -6.27 11.58 -1.07
C TYR A 5 -6.35 11.25 -2.57
N LYS A 6 -6.84 12.19 -3.34
CA LYS A 6 -6.80 12.22 -4.83
C LYS A 6 -5.63 13.08 -5.34
N SER A 7 -5.03 13.83 -4.46
CA SER A 7 -3.82 14.62 -4.67
C SER A 7 -3.17 14.89 -3.32
N MET A 8 -1.89 15.17 -3.32
CA MET A 8 -1.13 15.59 -2.14
C MET A 8 -0.19 16.73 -2.52
N THR A 9 0.07 17.63 -1.59
CA THR A 9 1.17 18.58 -1.70
C THR A 9 2.50 17.83 -1.60
N GLN A 10 3.59 18.44 -2.03
CA GLN A 10 4.92 17.84 -1.90
C GLN A 10 5.27 17.54 -0.44
N GLU A 11 4.92 18.42 0.49
CA GLU A 11 5.14 18.25 1.93
C GLU A 11 4.36 17.04 2.47
N GLU A 12 3.09 16.88 2.08
CA GLU A 12 2.28 15.72 2.47
C GLU A 12 2.84 14.41 1.91
N MET A 13 3.37 14.40 0.68
CA MET A 13 4.02 13.23 0.09
C MET A 13 5.28 12.83 0.88
N TYR A 14 6.15 13.78 1.20
CA TYR A 14 7.33 13.51 2.03
C TYR A 14 6.94 13.01 3.42
N THR A 15 5.94 13.63 4.05
CA THR A 15 5.43 13.18 5.36
C THR A 15 4.92 11.74 5.28
N LEU A 16 4.13 11.41 4.26
CA LEU A 16 3.62 10.06 4.05
C LEU A 16 4.76 9.05 3.86
N VAL A 17 5.73 9.35 2.99
CA VAL A 17 6.86 8.46 2.72
C VAL A 17 7.70 8.25 3.96
N HIS A 18 8.05 9.32 4.66
CA HIS A 18 8.86 9.26 5.88
C HIS A 18 8.15 8.52 7.03
N GLU A 19 6.87 8.82 7.28
CA GLU A 19 6.15 8.24 8.43
C GLU A 19 5.71 6.80 8.19
N ILE A 20 5.38 6.42 6.95
CA ILE A 20 4.81 5.11 6.63
C ILE A 20 5.84 4.18 5.97
N TYR A 21 6.62 4.66 5.00
CA TYR A 21 7.42 3.82 4.09
C TYR A 21 8.93 3.89 4.33
N ILE A 22 9.39 4.61 5.35
CA ILE A 22 10.83 4.78 5.63
C ILE A 22 11.58 3.45 5.77
N GLU A 23 10.95 2.42 6.35
CA GLU A 23 11.57 1.09 6.48
C GLU A 23 11.94 0.51 5.12
N GLY A 24 11.02 0.57 4.14
CA GLY A 24 11.27 0.12 2.77
C GLY A 24 12.36 0.95 2.08
N CYS A 25 12.39 2.27 2.28
CA CYS A 25 13.46 3.13 1.78
C CYS A 25 14.83 2.74 2.38
N MET A 26 14.87 2.43 3.67
CA MET A 26 16.09 1.95 4.34
C MET A 26 16.54 0.57 3.83
N GLU A 27 15.61 -0.35 3.60
CA GLU A 27 15.90 -1.68 3.04
C GLU A 27 16.45 -1.56 1.62
N ASN A 28 15.81 -0.79 0.76
CA ASN A 28 16.28 -0.54 -0.61
C ASN A 28 17.68 0.11 -0.63
N ALA A 29 17.93 1.08 0.23
CA ALA A 29 19.22 1.72 0.34
C ALA A 29 20.33 0.70 0.74
N ARG A 30 20.03 -0.19 1.70
CA ARG A 30 20.96 -1.24 2.11
C ARG A 30 21.23 -2.25 1.00
N GLU A 31 20.21 -2.65 0.24
CA GLU A 31 20.38 -3.56 -0.89
C GLU A 31 21.25 -2.96 -2.00
N LYS A 32 21.09 -1.66 -2.27
CA LYS A 32 21.90 -0.95 -3.27
C LYS A 32 23.35 -0.72 -2.83
N TYR A 33 23.57 -0.51 -1.55
CA TYR A 33 24.87 -0.13 -0.98
C TYR A 33 25.21 -1.00 0.24
N PRO A 34 25.42 -2.32 0.07
CA PRO A 34 25.57 -3.26 1.19
C PRO A 34 26.80 -3.00 2.08
N ASP A 35 27.85 -2.39 1.52
CA ASP A 35 29.10 -2.10 2.23
C ASP A 35 29.17 -0.66 2.80
N ALA A 36 28.11 0.15 2.62
CA ALA A 36 28.12 1.52 3.10
C ALA A 36 27.96 1.58 4.62
N THR A 37 28.80 2.36 5.28
CA THR A 37 28.72 2.63 6.73
C THR A 37 27.71 3.73 7.06
N ASP A 38 27.44 4.63 6.12
CA ASP A 38 26.42 5.67 6.21
C ASP A 38 25.50 5.59 5.00
N LEU A 39 24.21 5.43 5.26
CA LEU A 39 23.17 5.30 4.25
C LEU A 39 22.28 6.55 4.16
N THR A 40 22.57 7.62 4.89
CA THR A 40 21.69 8.80 4.97
C THR A 40 21.33 9.36 3.61
N THR A 41 22.32 9.57 2.74
CA THR A 41 22.09 10.08 1.37
C THR A 41 21.30 9.08 0.52
N ALA A 42 21.59 7.79 0.63
CA ALA A 42 20.90 6.76 -0.13
C ALA A 42 19.43 6.64 0.30
N ILE A 43 19.16 6.71 1.59
CA ILE A 43 17.77 6.72 2.11
C ILE A 43 17.01 7.92 1.58
N GLN A 44 17.61 9.12 1.61
CA GLN A 44 16.98 10.33 1.06
C GLN A 44 16.67 10.17 -0.43
N GLN A 45 17.56 9.56 -1.21
CA GLN A 45 17.32 9.27 -2.63
C GLN A 45 16.14 8.31 -2.85
N GLU A 46 15.95 7.32 -1.97
CA GLU A 46 14.79 6.42 -2.01
C GLU A 46 13.49 7.18 -1.68
N GLU A 47 13.49 8.04 -0.66
CA GLU A 47 12.35 8.91 -0.34
C GLU A 47 12.02 9.84 -1.51
N ASP A 48 13.01 10.50 -2.11
CA ASP A 48 12.82 11.38 -3.28
C ASP A 48 12.25 10.61 -4.47
N SER A 49 12.75 9.39 -4.72
CA SER A 49 12.24 8.52 -5.78
C SER A 49 10.80 8.12 -5.55
N PHE A 50 10.43 7.85 -4.28
CA PHE A 50 9.06 7.52 -3.94
C PHE A 50 8.13 8.75 -4.09
N VAL A 51 8.58 9.93 -3.69
CA VAL A 51 7.82 11.18 -3.90
C VAL A 51 7.61 11.46 -5.39
N CYS A 52 8.62 11.28 -6.24
CA CYS A 52 8.47 11.36 -7.69
C CYS A 52 7.41 10.37 -8.21
N PHE A 53 7.45 9.12 -7.74
CA PHE A 53 6.42 8.13 -8.07
C PHE A 53 5.03 8.61 -7.64
N LEU A 54 4.87 9.20 -6.44
CA LEU A 54 3.56 9.70 -5.97
C LEU A 54 3.05 10.87 -6.83
N GLN A 55 3.93 11.74 -7.28
CA GLN A 55 3.58 12.82 -8.23
C GLN A 55 2.99 12.23 -9.51
N ASP A 56 3.63 11.22 -10.10
CA ASP A 56 3.13 10.53 -11.28
C ASP A 56 1.83 9.76 -10.99
N PHE A 57 1.74 9.09 -9.85
CA PHE A 57 0.56 8.34 -9.42
C PHE A 57 -0.69 9.23 -9.36
N PHE A 58 -0.59 10.44 -8.83
CA PHE A 58 -1.70 11.37 -8.71
C PHE A 58 -2.04 12.13 -10.01
N THR A 59 -1.31 11.90 -11.12
CA THR A 59 -1.74 12.42 -12.43
C THR A 59 -2.98 11.72 -12.97
N LEU A 60 -3.27 10.51 -12.49
CA LEU A 60 -4.43 9.71 -12.89
C LEU A 60 -5.58 9.91 -11.89
N PRO A 61 -6.73 10.44 -12.32
CA PRO A 61 -7.83 10.81 -11.41
C PRO A 61 -8.49 9.61 -10.72
N GLU A 62 -8.37 8.41 -11.28
CA GLU A 62 -8.85 7.15 -10.71
C GLU A 62 -7.97 6.62 -9.58
N ASN A 63 -6.77 7.16 -9.42
CA ASN A 63 -5.86 6.76 -8.37
C ASN A 63 -6.19 7.44 -7.04
N THR A 64 -6.08 6.68 -5.96
CA THR A 64 -6.42 7.14 -4.61
C THR A 64 -5.42 6.60 -3.61
N TYR A 65 -5.00 7.44 -2.68
CA TYR A 65 -4.27 7.02 -1.49
C TYR A 65 -5.18 7.06 -0.27
N TYR A 66 -5.23 5.97 0.48
CA TYR A 66 -5.93 5.88 1.75
C TYR A 66 -4.94 5.86 2.89
N VAL A 67 -5.17 6.70 3.89
CA VAL A 67 -4.31 6.83 5.06
C VAL A 67 -5.17 6.75 6.32
N LEU A 68 -4.81 5.86 7.23
CA LEU A 68 -5.41 5.80 8.56
C LEU A 68 -4.63 6.67 9.53
N GLU A 69 -5.32 7.64 10.12
CA GLU A 69 -4.75 8.52 11.13
C GLU A 69 -5.35 8.24 12.51
N LYS A 70 -4.50 8.21 13.52
CA LYS A 70 -4.85 8.09 14.96
C LYS A 70 -4.02 9.11 15.73
N ASP A 71 -4.71 9.92 16.53
CA ASP A 71 -4.07 10.93 17.41
C ASP A 71 -3.09 11.83 16.63
N ASN A 72 -3.48 12.28 15.44
CA ASN A 72 -2.70 13.07 14.49
C ASN A 72 -1.42 12.37 13.98
N MET A 73 -1.33 11.06 14.08
CA MET A 73 -0.23 10.26 13.54
C MET A 73 -0.71 9.38 12.40
N LEU A 74 0.08 9.27 11.35
CA LEU A 74 -0.15 8.33 10.26
C LEU A 74 0.23 6.93 10.74
N VAL A 75 -0.71 5.99 10.77
CA VAL A 75 -0.48 4.67 11.36
C VAL A 75 -0.55 3.52 10.35
N SER A 76 -1.21 3.72 9.23
CA SER A 76 -1.22 2.77 8.10
C SER A 76 -1.64 3.49 6.83
N ALA A 77 -1.17 3.03 5.67
CA ALA A 77 -1.57 3.56 4.38
C ALA A 77 -1.62 2.47 3.32
N ALA A 78 -2.36 2.75 2.24
CA ALA A 78 -2.43 1.91 1.05
C ALA A 78 -2.82 2.76 -0.15
N ARG A 79 -2.41 2.36 -1.35
CA ARG A 79 -2.86 2.99 -2.59
C ARG A 79 -3.80 2.07 -3.35
N LEU A 80 -4.72 2.69 -4.07
CA LEU A 80 -5.74 2.04 -4.85
C LEU A 80 -5.81 2.65 -6.23
N SER A 81 -5.69 1.83 -7.27
CA SER A 81 -5.89 2.22 -8.65
C SER A 81 -7.13 1.54 -9.20
N LYS A 82 -7.99 2.28 -9.90
CA LYS A 82 -9.12 1.66 -10.59
C LYS A 82 -8.67 1.17 -11.96
N ILE A 83 -8.79 -0.14 -12.20
CA ILE A 83 -8.43 -0.78 -13.46
C ILE A 83 -9.69 -1.43 -14.03
N ASN A 84 -10.28 -0.84 -15.08
CA ASN A 84 -11.55 -1.28 -15.64
C ASN A 84 -12.65 -1.41 -14.56
N ASP A 85 -13.07 -2.64 -14.25
CA ASP A 85 -14.19 -2.93 -13.35
C ASP A 85 -13.77 -3.31 -11.93
N PHE A 86 -12.46 -3.26 -11.61
CA PHE A 86 -11.96 -3.60 -10.28
C PHE A 86 -10.97 -2.55 -9.75
N TYR A 87 -10.72 -2.61 -8.45
CA TYR A 87 -9.70 -1.82 -7.78
C TYR A 87 -8.46 -2.68 -7.54
N TYR A 88 -7.30 -2.14 -7.86
CA TYR A 88 -6.02 -2.78 -7.57
C TYR A 88 -5.38 -2.12 -6.36
N LEU A 89 -5.25 -2.90 -5.29
CA LEU A 89 -4.69 -2.49 -4.01
C LEU A 89 -3.18 -2.77 -4.02
N GLU A 90 -2.40 -1.80 -3.58
CA GLU A 90 -0.96 -1.92 -3.45
C GLU A 90 -0.44 -1.15 -2.25
N ALA A 91 0.79 -1.45 -1.86
CA ALA A 91 1.55 -0.73 -0.84
C ALA A 91 0.81 -0.59 0.50
N LEU A 92 0.03 -1.61 0.90
CA LEU A 92 -0.51 -1.67 2.25
C LEU A 92 0.64 -1.76 3.25
N GLU A 93 0.86 -0.70 4.01
CA GLU A 93 1.94 -0.62 4.96
C GLU A 93 1.47 -0.10 6.33
N THR A 94 2.09 -0.65 7.36
CA THR A 94 1.96 -0.21 8.76
C THR A 94 3.36 -0.15 9.35
N PRO A 95 3.87 1.03 9.73
CA PRO A 95 5.22 1.18 10.29
C PRO A 95 5.46 0.27 11.50
N PRO A 96 6.68 -0.20 11.74
CA PRO A 96 7.00 -1.14 12.83
C PRO A 96 6.45 -0.74 14.19
N LYS A 97 6.53 0.55 14.54
CA LYS A 97 6.01 1.12 15.81
C LYS A 97 4.49 0.95 16.00
N TYR A 98 3.76 0.68 14.92
CA TYR A 98 2.29 0.55 14.92
C TYR A 98 1.80 -0.85 14.56
N ARG A 99 2.69 -1.79 14.20
CA ARG A 99 2.32 -3.18 13.87
C ARG A 99 1.69 -3.91 15.07
N LYS A 100 0.95 -4.98 14.80
CA LYS A 100 0.23 -5.81 15.79
C LYS A 100 -0.87 -5.08 16.56
N LYS A 101 -1.26 -3.87 16.17
CA LYS A 101 -2.37 -3.10 16.75
C LYS A 101 -3.65 -3.16 15.92
N GLY A 102 -3.63 -3.89 14.79
CA GLY A 102 -4.79 -4.08 13.92
C GLY A 102 -5.02 -2.97 12.88
N TYR A 103 -4.14 -1.98 12.78
CA TYR A 103 -4.35 -0.82 11.91
C TYR A 103 -4.44 -1.14 10.42
N ALA A 104 -3.67 -2.12 9.91
CA ALA A 104 -3.82 -2.58 8.53
C ALA A 104 -5.24 -3.12 8.26
N SER A 105 -5.77 -3.94 9.17
CA SER A 105 -7.15 -4.46 9.03
C SER A 105 -8.20 -3.36 9.20
N GLU A 106 -7.96 -2.38 10.07
CA GLU A 106 -8.86 -1.24 10.24
C GLU A 106 -8.89 -0.38 8.96
N LEU A 107 -7.72 -0.06 8.39
CA LEU A 107 -7.61 0.65 7.11
C LEU A 107 -8.37 -0.07 6.00
N LEU A 108 -8.14 -1.39 5.83
CA LEU A 108 -8.82 -2.19 4.81
C LEU A 108 -10.34 -2.17 4.99
N ASN A 109 -10.84 -2.34 6.22
CA ASN A 109 -12.28 -2.36 6.49
C ASN A 109 -12.93 -0.98 6.25
N GLU A 110 -12.30 0.11 6.69
CA GLU A 110 -12.82 1.46 6.44
C GLU A 110 -12.81 1.78 4.94
N MET A 111 -11.75 1.43 4.21
CA MET A 111 -11.66 1.59 2.76
C MET A 111 -12.73 0.78 2.03
N ILE A 112 -12.92 -0.50 2.38
CA ILE A 112 -13.97 -1.36 1.82
C ILE A 112 -15.35 -0.76 2.07
N THR A 113 -15.61 -0.31 3.30
CA THR A 113 -16.88 0.33 3.67
C THR A 113 -17.15 1.58 2.84
N HIS A 114 -16.11 2.41 2.64
CA HIS A 114 -16.19 3.60 1.81
C HIS A 114 -16.51 3.26 0.35
N LEU A 115 -15.85 2.27 -0.21
CA LEU A 115 -16.09 1.83 -1.60
C LEU A 115 -17.49 1.24 -1.79
N HIS A 116 -18.01 0.48 -0.82
CA HIS A 116 -19.39 -0.06 -0.86
C HIS A 116 -20.46 1.02 -0.94
N GLN A 117 -20.22 2.19 -0.39
CA GLN A 117 -21.16 3.31 -0.54
C GLN A 117 -21.27 3.80 -2.00
N GLN A 118 -20.30 3.44 -2.84
CA GLN A 118 -20.24 3.82 -4.26
C GLN A 118 -20.75 2.70 -5.19
N GLY A 119 -21.03 1.50 -4.67
CA GLY A 119 -21.56 0.38 -5.44
C GLY A 119 -20.92 -0.96 -5.14
N SER A 120 -20.94 -1.87 -6.14
CA SER A 120 -20.27 -3.18 -6.04
C SER A 120 -18.75 -3.02 -5.97
N VAL A 121 -18.11 -3.88 -5.19
CA VAL A 121 -16.68 -3.79 -4.89
C VAL A 121 -15.97 -5.07 -5.31
N ASP A 122 -14.98 -4.94 -6.19
CA ASP A 122 -13.99 -5.97 -6.53
C ASP A 122 -12.60 -5.37 -6.28
N ILE A 123 -11.89 -5.87 -5.26
CA ILE A 123 -10.53 -5.43 -4.94
C ILE A 123 -9.58 -6.60 -5.14
N ARG A 124 -8.48 -6.37 -5.83
CA ARG A 124 -7.42 -7.35 -6.08
C ARG A 124 -6.10 -6.83 -5.55
N ASP A 125 -5.27 -7.74 -5.03
CA ASP A 125 -3.95 -7.42 -4.48
C ASP A 125 -2.98 -8.59 -4.71
N CYS A 126 -1.68 -8.29 -4.68
CA CYS A 126 -0.59 -9.25 -4.74
C CYS A 126 0.13 -9.32 -3.39
N VAL A 127 -0.07 -10.38 -2.64
CA VAL A 127 0.53 -10.54 -1.31
C VAL A 127 1.59 -11.63 -1.32
N SER A 128 2.79 -11.33 -0.82
CA SER A 128 3.88 -12.32 -0.70
C SER A 128 3.43 -13.56 0.07
N LYS A 129 3.74 -14.74 -0.47
CA LYS A 129 3.42 -16.04 0.15
C LYS A 129 4.07 -16.22 1.53
N THR A 130 5.15 -15.51 1.78
CA THR A 130 5.87 -15.52 3.06
C THR A 130 5.42 -14.42 4.03
N ASN A 131 4.64 -13.43 3.57
CA ASN A 131 4.13 -12.36 4.42
C ASN A 131 2.84 -12.80 5.16
N THR A 132 3.03 -13.65 6.17
CA THR A 132 1.92 -14.22 6.95
C THR A 132 1.07 -13.17 7.65
N ALA A 133 1.67 -12.05 8.05
CA ALA A 133 0.96 -10.94 8.70
C ALA A 133 -0.01 -10.25 7.73
N SER A 134 0.46 -9.93 6.52
CA SER A 134 -0.38 -9.34 5.48
C SER A 134 -1.49 -10.30 5.05
N LEU A 135 -1.17 -11.59 4.82
CA LEU A 135 -2.17 -12.61 4.48
C LEU A 135 -3.26 -12.73 5.57
N ALA A 136 -2.87 -12.67 6.85
CA ALA A 136 -3.82 -12.73 7.96
C ALA A 136 -4.72 -11.48 8.01
N ALA A 137 -4.15 -10.28 7.80
CA ALA A 137 -4.90 -9.04 7.75
C ALA A 137 -5.94 -9.04 6.62
N HIS A 138 -5.54 -9.44 5.41
CA HIS A 138 -6.43 -9.56 4.25
C HIS A 138 -7.57 -10.55 4.51
N LYS A 139 -7.26 -11.77 4.97
CA LYS A 139 -8.27 -12.79 5.28
C LYS A 139 -9.26 -12.34 6.34
N LYS A 140 -8.79 -11.63 7.37
CA LYS A 140 -9.64 -11.06 8.42
C LYS A 140 -10.63 -10.02 7.86
N CYS A 141 -10.27 -9.32 6.78
CA CYS A 141 -11.11 -8.35 6.09
C CYS A 141 -11.95 -8.94 4.96
N GLY A 142 -12.02 -10.27 4.83
CA GLY A 142 -12.86 -10.96 3.85
C GLY A 142 -12.20 -11.23 2.49
N PHE A 143 -10.91 -10.92 2.34
CA PHE A 143 -10.17 -11.35 1.15
C PHE A 143 -9.94 -12.87 1.16
N PHE A 144 -9.92 -13.44 -0.03
CA PHE A 144 -9.57 -14.84 -0.25
C PHE A 144 -8.46 -14.95 -1.31
N ILE A 145 -7.75 -16.09 -1.31
CA ILE A 145 -6.78 -16.40 -2.36
C ILE A 145 -7.57 -16.78 -3.61
N ALA A 146 -7.52 -15.94 -4.62
CA ALA A 146 -8.14 -16.16 -5.92
C ALA A 146 -7.18 -16.82 -6.91
N GLU A 147 -5.88 -16.55 -6.79
CA GLU A 147 -4.83 -17.02 -7.68
C GLU A 147 -3.61 -17.51 -6.89
N GLU A 148 -3.12 -18.71 -7.22
CA GLU A 148 -1.90 -19.27 -6.60
C GLU A 148 -0.65 -18.45 -6.95
N ASN A 149 -0.60 -17.92 -8.17
CA ASN A 149 0.43 -17.01 -8.65
C ASN A 149 -0.24 -15.71 -9.08
N SER A 150 0.10 -14.60 -8.42
CA SER A 150 -0.57 -13.34 -8.69
C SER A 150 -0.24 -12.77 -10.07
N ILE A 151 -1.12 -11.91 -10.55
CA ILE A 151 -0.90 -11.06 -11.70
C ILE A 151 -0.69 -9.63 -11.22
N HIS A 152 0.48 -9.05 -11.50
CA HIS A 152 0.69 -7.62 -11.32
C HIS A 152 0.05 -6.89 -12.51
N TYR A 153 -1.14 -6.37 -12.30
CA TYR A 153 -1.97 -5.83 -13.38
C TYR A 153 -1.35 -4.66 -14.14
N PRO A 154 -0.65 -3.69 -13.52
CA PRO A 154 0.00 -2.60 -14.26
C PRO A 154 1.02 -3.06 -15.29
N SER A 155 1.80 -4.11 -15.01
CA SER A 155 2.80 -4.66 -15.94
C SER A 155 2.35 -5.94 -16.66
N ASN A 156 1.18 -6.48 -16.32
CA ASN A 156 0.65 -7.76 -16.80
C ASN A 156 1.65 -8.93 -16.64
N THR A 157 2.35 -8.96 -15.50
CA THR A 157 3.35 -9.97 -15.19
C THR A 157 2.86 -10.93 -14.12
N VAL A 158 3.15 -12.23 -14.30
CA VAL A 158 2.83 -13.28 -13.32
C VAL A 158 3.98 -13.39 -12.31
N ASN A 159 3.63 -13.44 -11.01
CA ASN A 159 4.59 -13.60 -9.93
C ASN A 159 4.27 -14.87 -9.12
N ASN A 160 5.16 -15.86 -9.15
CA ASN A 160 5.00 -17.12 -8.43
C ASN A 160 5.35 -17.05 -6.93
N LYS A 161 5.91 -15.93 -6.46
CA LYS A 161 6.23 -15.68 -5.05
C LYS A 161 5.09 -15.00 -4.28
N THR A 162 4.01 -14.63 -4.97
CA THR A 162 2.87 -13.92 -4.39
C THR A 162 1.56 -14.63 -4.72
N TYR A 163 0.59 -14.58 -3.79
CA TYR A 163 -0.81 -14.94 -4.04
C TYR A 163 -1.56 -13.75 -4.64
N GLY A 164 -2.47 -14.01 -5.59
CA GLY A 164 -3.52 -13.06 -5.96
C GLY A 164 -4.63 -13.12 -4.91
N MET A 165 -4.76 -12.07 -4.11
CA MET A 165 -5.83 -11.90 -3.15
C MET A 165 -6.99 -11.14 -3.79
N ARG A 166 -8.23 -11.51 -3.43
CA ARG A 166 -9.42 -10.83 -3.93
C ARG A 166 -10.45 -10.64 -2.83
N TYR A 167 -11.05 -9.45 -2.79
CA TYR A 167 -12.28 -9.16 -2.08
C TYR A 167 -13.36 -8.83 -3.11
N PHE A 168 -14.52 -9.49 -3.02
CA PHE A 168 -15.59 -9.28 -3.98
C PHE A 168 -16.97 -9.39 -3.33
N ILE A 169 -17.77 -8.34 -3.44
CA ILE A 169 -19.20 -8.33 -3.08
C ILE A 169 -19.97 -7.61 -4.20
N ARG A 170 -21.05 -8.22 -4.64
CA ARG A 170 -22.00 -7.65 -5.61
C ARG A 170 -22.97 -6.68 -4.95
#